data_6179b0ca14f8cd963a2318119afa997a
#
_entry.id   6179b0ca14f8cd963a2318119afa997a
#
_cell.length_a   1.000
_cell.length_b   1.000
_cell.length_c   1.000
_cell.angle_alpha   90.00
_cell.angle_beta   90.00
_cell.angle_gamma   90.00
#
_symmetry.space_group_name_H-M   'P 1'
#
loop_
_entity.id
_entity.type
_entity.pdbx_description
1 polymer ?
#
loop_
_entity_poly.entity_id
_entity_poly.type
_entity_poly.pdbx_seq_one_letter_code
_entity_poly.pdbx_strand_id
1 'polypeptide(L)'
;MVNKIHFGKRISALRRKSGLSQTDLAEKLGVTSQAVSKWECGNAVPDIDMLLELSHLYKITINEMLEDIDLLCRLTGRETGPSGIAYFVPEQERPSNAEWAGEIQSGNWIKRNWDQSRTANPYMDAVGKQIASCGGIVLEIGAGPGGGYMPYILKANPDAAIIISDLSPTVVREWKNLLDKTLDSPNIYYAAFDFCQMPFKDNSIDVISDGGGIGNCEGVKAKALKEAYRVLKPGGKLITSTGFVNKETLAALPAETQRVLIQKRPDVFEDLYEDTVLAGFSKIDSVISGCWYTGDDESTIADLARSLGVNLKFTSYTRYCSKE
;
A
#
# COMPACT_ATOMS: atom_id res chain seq x y z
N MET A 1 23.02 14.35 11.97
CA MET A 1 22.79 14.19 13.43
C MET A 1 21.89 12.98 13.60
N VAL A 2 22.18 12.04 14.49
CA VAL A 2 21.36 10.81 14.66
C VAL A 2 19.97 11.19 15.17
N ASN A 3 18.93 10.72 14.49
CA ASN A 3 17.55 10.85 14.97
C ASN A 3 17.30 9.80 16.08
N LYS A 4 17.39 10.27 17.33
CA LYS A 4 17.27 9.41 18.50
C LYS A 4 15.94 8.68 18.61
N ILE A 5 14.86 9.32 18.15
CA ILE A 5 13.49 8.73 18.19
C ILE A 5 13.40 7.58 17.19
N HIS A 6 13.90 7.78 15.98
CA HIS A 6 13.89 6.74 14.94
C HIS A 6 14.78 5.56 15.35
N PHE A 7 15.98 5.84 15.82
CA PHE A 7 16.89 4.83 16.38
C PHE A 7 16.18 4.01 17.47
N GLY A 8 15.53 4.68 18.42
CA GLY A 8 14.84 4.03 19.54
C GLY A 8 13.70 3.11 19.06
N LYS A 9 12.86 3.57 18.15
CA LYS A 9 11.80 2.75 17.54
C LYS A 9 12.38 1.51 16.84
N ARG A 10 13.50 1.66 16.13
CA ARG A 10 14.16 0.56 15.43
C ARG A 10 14.72 -0.49 16.38
N ILE A 11 15.39 -0.08 17.46
CA ILE A 11 15.88 -1.01 18.48
C ILE A 11 14.71 -1.74 19.17
N SER A 12 13.63 -1.03 19.50
CA SER A 12 12.42 -1.63 20.05
C SER A 12 11.84 -2.70 19.13
N ALA A 13 11.74 -2.42 17.83
CA ALA A 13 11.23 -3.37 16.84
C ALA A 13 12.14 -4.62 16.73
N LEU A 14 13.46 -4.44 16.65
CA LEU A 14 14.42 -5.55 16.61
C LEU A 14 14.34 -6.44 17.85
N ARG A 15 14.25 -5.82 19.04
CA ARG A 15 14.08 -6.55 20.30
C ARG A 15 12.80 -7.38 20.30
N ARG A 16 11.65 -6.78 19.97
CA ARG A 16 10.36 -7.48 19.91
C ARG A 16 10.36 -8.62 18.90
N LYS A 17 10.94 -8.40 17.73
CA LYS A 17 11.10 -9.44 16.70
C LYS A 17 11.93 -10.63 17.18
N SER A 18 12.90 -10.38 18.08
CA SER A 18 13.71 -11.41 18.70
C SER A 18 13.04 -12.05 19.93
N GLY A 19 11.79 -11.68 20.26
CA GLY A 19 11.04 -12.21 21.40
C GLY A 19 11.58 -11.76 22.78
N LEU A 20 12.42 -10.73 22.83
CA LEU A 20 13.07 -10.27 24.07
C LEU A 20 12.22 -9.18 24.75
N SER A 21 12.14 -9.23 26.10
CA SER A 21 11.74 -8.08 26.91
C SER A 21 12.86 -7.03 27.00
N GLN A 22 12.57 -5.84 27.49
CA GLN A 22 13.62 -4.84 27.77
C GLN A 22 14.64 -5.32 28.81
N THR A 23 14.19 -6.12 29.76
CA THR A 23 15.05 -6.74 30.77
C THR A 23 15.97 -7.78 30.15
N ASP A 24 15.43 -8.67 29.28
CA ASP A 24 16.24 -9.69 28.60
C ASP A 24 17.32 -9.07 27.71
N LEU A 25 16.97 -7.97 27.00
CA LEU A 25 17.95 -7.25 26.19
C LEU A 25 19.03 -6.59 27.08
N ALA A 26 18.61 -5.99 28.19
CA ALA A 26 19.55 -5.35 29.14
C ALA A 26 20.53 -6.38 29.73
N GLU A 27 20.04 -7.55 30.12
CA GLU A 27 20.90 -8.64 30.64
C GLU A 27 21.91 -9.11 29.59
N LYS A 28 21.45 -9.28 28.32
CA LYS A 28 22.36 -9.69 27.23
C LYS A 28 23.47 -8.68 26.95
N LEU A 29 23.18 -7.41 27.13
CA LEU A 29 24.13 -6.31 26.87
C LEU A 29 24.90 -5.84 28.12
N GLY A 30 24.62 -6.42 29.30
CA GLY A 30 25.26 -6.02 30.55
C GLY A 30 24.91 -4.59 31.00
N VAL A 31 23.70 -4.09 30.64
CA VAL A 31 23.19 -2.77 30.99
C VAL A 31 21.95 -2.84 31.86
N THR A 32 21.38 -1.70 32.26
CA THR A 32 20.11 -1.67 33.00
C THR A 32 18.90 -1.63 32.01
N SER A 33 17.77 -2.17 32.43
CA SER A 33 16.53 -2.07 31.67
C SER A 33 16.07 -0.62 31.43
N GLN A 34 16.44 0.29 32.37
CA GLN A 34 16.20 1.72 32.22
C GLN A 34 17.06 2.34 31.11
N ALA A 35 18.29 1.85 30.88
CA ALA A 35 19.10 2.30 29.75
C ALA A 35 18.44 1.89 28.42
N VAL A 36 18.02 0.64 28.30
CA VAL A 36 17.28 0.15 27.13
C VAL A 36 16.01 0.97 26.91
N SER A 37 15.24 1.23 27.95
CA SER A 37 14.03 2.05 27.87
C SER A 37 14.34 3.49 27.39
N LYS A 38 15.41 4.12 27.87
CA LYS A 38 15.83 5.45 27.40
C LYS A 38 16.22 5.45 25.93
N TRP A 39 16.89 4.39 25.45
CA TRP A 39 17.22 4.24 24.04
C TRP A 39 15.96 4.09 23.19
N GLU A 40 15.04 3.21 23.57
CA GLU A 40 13.81 2.96 22.84
C GLU A 40 12.85 4.16 22.82
N CYS A 41 12.86 4.97 23.86
CA CYS A 41 12.11 6.24 23.91
C CYS A 41 12.81 7.42 23.20
N GLY A 42 14.02 7.22 22.66
CA GLY A 42 14.77 8.28 21.99
C GLY A 42 15.36 9.33 22.94
N ASN A 43 15.41 9.05 24.25
CA ASN A 43 15.96 9.95 25.27
C ASN A 43 17.50 9.86 25.35
N ALA A 44 18.08 8.75 24.88
CA ALA A 44 19.50 8.53 24.80
C ALA A 44 19.88 7.68 23.59
N VAL A 45 21.15 7.68 23.21
CA VAL A 45 21.74 6.74 22.24
C VAL A 45 22.80 5.95 22.98
N PRO A 46 22.96 4.64 22.72
CA PRO A 46 24.06 3.85 23.25
C PRO A 46 25.42 4.43 22.85
N ASP A 47 26.45 4.13 23.61
CA ASP A 47 27.81 4.38 23.18
C ASP A 47 28.23 3.43 22.03
N ILE A 48 29.45 3.66 21.52
CA ILE A 48 29.96 2.90 20.37
C ILE A 48 30.07 1.41 20.65
N ASP A 49 30.47 1.04 21.86
CA ASP A 49 30.66 -0.36 22.23
C ASP A 49 29.29 -1.08 22.26
N MET A 50 28.28 -0.43 22.82
CA MET A 50 26.92 -0.95 22.84
C MET A 50 26.29 -0.99 21.45
N LEU A 51 26.61 -0.05 20.55
CA LEU A 51 26.18 -0.11 19.15
C LEU A 51 26.80 -1.31 18.42
N LEU A 52 28.05 -1.65 18.69
CA LEU A 52 28.71 -2.84 18.16
C LEU A 52 28.04 -4.13 18.67
N GLU A 53 27.77 -4.22 19.98
CA GLU A 53 27.08 -5.36 20.57
C GLU A 53 25.66 -5.55 19.99
N LEU A 54 24.91 -4.47 19.84
CA LEU A 54 23.59 -4.48 19.19
C LEU A 54 23.69 -4.92 17.72
N SER A 55 24.72 -4.45 17.01
CA SER A 55 25.00 -4.83 15.62
C SER A 55 25.23 -6.34 15.49
N HIS A 56 26.06 -6.91 16.37
CA HIS A 56 26.32 -8.35 16.41
C HIS A 56 25.05 -9.14 16.80
N LEU A 57 24.33 -8.67 17.82
CA LEU A 57 23.13 -9.34 18.33
C LEU A 57 22.03 -9.44 17.25
N TYR A 58 21.81 -8.35 16.52
CA TYR A 58 20.76 -8.27 15.53
C TYR A 58 21.22 -8.58 14.10
N LYS A 59 22.52 -8.81 13.89
CA LYS A 59 23.14 -9.08 12.57
C LYS A 59 22.85 -7.99 11.54
N ILE A 60 22.88 -6.75 11.95
CA ILE A 60 22.74 -5.55 11.12
C ILE A 60 23.93 -4.63 11.35
N THR A 61 24.29 -3.83 10.36
CA THR A 61 25.40 -2.88 10.50
C THR A 61 25.02 -1.70 11.42
N ILE A 62 26.01 -1.04 12.03
CA ILE A 62 25.78 0.19 12.79
C ILE A 62 25.14 1.26 11.90
N ASN A 63 25.55 1.36 10.64
CA ASN A 63 24.93 2.26 9.69
C ASN A 63 23.43 1.97 9.52
N GLU A 64 23.04 0.73 9.30
CA GLU A 64 21.63 0.34 9.27
C GLU A 64 20.88 0.65 10.55
N MET A 65 21.57 0.67 11.70
CA MET A 65 20.98 1.04 12.98
C MET A 65 20.79 2.55 13.15
N LEU A 66 21.81 3.33 12.76
CA LEU A 66 21.90 4.77 12.98
C LEU A 66 21.41 5.60 11.79
N GLU A 67 21.45 5.04 10.58
CA GLU A 67 21.02 5.74 9.38
C GLU A 67 19.51 5.97 9.43
N ASP A 68 19.19 7.21 9.71
CA ASP A 68 17.91 7.84 9.43
C ASP A 68 17.82 8.19 7.93
N ILE A 69 18.42 7.35 7.08
CA ILE A 69 18.10 7.40 5.67
C ILE A 69 16.72 6.74 5.58
N ASP A 70 15.73 7.59 5.70
CA ASP A 70 14.36 7.28 5.42
C ASP A 70 14.32 6.31 4.22
N LEU A 71 13.64 5.19 4.37
CA LEU A 71 13.50 4.21 3.30
C LEU A 71 13.12 4.90 2.00
N LEU A 72 12.22 5.89 2.06
CA LEU A 72 11.80 6.69 0.91
C LEU A 72 12.97 7.46 0.32
N CYS A 73 13.85 8.08 1.13
CA CYS A 73 15.03 8.77 0.62
C CYS A 73 15.98 7.82 -0.14
N ARG A 74 16.20 6.61 0.37
CA ARG A 74 17.02 5.59 -0.34
C ARG A 74 16.40 5.19 -1.67
N LEU A 75 15.08 5.03 -1.71
CA LEU A 75 14.36 4.54 -2.89
C LEU A 75 14.13 5.63 -3.94
N THR A 76 13.97 6.89 -3.52
CA THR A 76 13.56 7.99 -4.39
C THR A 76 14.64 9.06 -4.58
N GLY A 77 15.63 9.13 -3.68
CA GLY A 77 16.62 10.20 -3.64
C GLY A 77 16.11 11.51 -3.03
N ARG A 78 14.91 11.53 -2.44
CA ARG A 78 14.32 12.70 -1.77
C ARG A 78 14.04 12.43 -0.30
N GLU A 79 14.32 13.42 0.54
CA GLU A 79 14.01 13.38 1.97
C GLU A 79 12.51 13.57 2.22
N THR A 80 11.99 12.92 3.24
CA THR A 80 10.65 13.20 3.77
C THR A 80 10.68 14.54 4.50
N GLY A 81 9.69 15.40 4.25
CA GLY A 81 9.55 16.64 4.98
C GLY A 81 9.17 16.42 6.46
N PRO A 82 9.05 17.50 7.25
CA PRO A 82 8.72 17.45 8.69
C PRO A 82 7.42 16.71 9.00
N SER A 83 6.51 16.59 8.02
CA SER A 83 5.25 15.85 8.15
C SER A 83 5.44 14.31 8.20
N GLY A 84 6.63 13.80 7.84
CA GLY A 84 6.87 12.38 7.65
C GLY A 84 6.16 11.79 6.43
N ILE A 85 5.75 12.64 5.49
CA ILE A 85 5.14 12.25 4.20
C ILE A 85 6.03 12.80 3.08
N ALA A 86 6.40 11.94 2.13
CA ALA A 86 7.10 12.36 0.91
C ALA A 86 6.10 12.82 -0.15
N TYR A 87 6.21 14.06 -0.59
CA TYR A 87 5.33 14.64 -1.61
C TYR A 87 6.05 14.73 -2.94
N PHE A 88 5.53 14.08 -3.98
CA PHE A 88 6.07 14.07 -5.34
C PHE A 88 5.12 14.71 -6.36
N VAL A 89 3.90 15.02 -5.94
CA VAL A 89 2.92 15.74 -6.76
C VAL A 89 3.06 17.25 -6.47
N PRO A 90 3.25 18.09 -7.50
CA PRO A 90 3.24 19.53 -7.34
C PRO A 90 1.93 20.00 -6.69
N GLU A 91 2.00 21.04 -5.87
CA GLU A 91 0.82 21.52 -5.12
C GLU A 91 -0.32 21.95 -6.03
N GLN A 92 0.02 22.52 -7.19
CA GLN A 92 -0.92 22.96 -8.20
C GLN A 92 -1.62 21.82 -8.95
N GLU A 93 -1.02 20.62 -8.97
CA GLU A 93 -1.51 19.44 -9.67
C GLU A 93 -2.20 18.45 -8.71
N ARG A 94 -2.32 18.81 -7.42
CA ARG A 94 -3.01 17.98 -6.45
C ARG A 94 -4.50 17.98 -6.74
N PRO A 95 -5.12 16.82 -7.05
CA PRO A 95 -6.54 16.78 -7.33
C PRO A 95 -7.31 17.32 -6.14
N SER A 96 -8.22 18.24 -6.38
CA SER A 96 -9.24 18.59 -5.42
C SER A 96 -10.19 17.39 -5.37
N ASN A 97 -10.01 16.49 -4.42
CA ASN A 97 -10.95 15.38 -4.20
C ASN A 97 -12.26 15.92 -3.61
N ALA A 98 -12.91 16.83 -4.36
CA ALA A 98 -14.11 17.53 -3.92
C ALA A 98 -15.24 16.56 -3.58
N GLU A 99 -15.32 15.42 -4.29
CA GLU A 99 -16.33 14.40 -4.07
C GLU A 99 -16.15 13.67 -2.72
N TRP A 100 -14.92 13.54 -2.22
CA TRP A 100 -14.62 12.82 -0.97
C TRP A 100 -14.10 13.74 0.13
N ALA A 101 -13.90 15.02 -0.15
CA ALA A 101 -13.18 15.94 0.73
C ALA A 101 -13.78 16.00 2.14
N GLY A 102 -15.10 16.05 2.26
CA GLY A 102 -15.78 16.11 3.55
C GLY A 102 -15.66 14.84 4.37
N GLU A 103 -15.85 13.67 3.76
CA GLU A 103 -15.77 12.36 4.42
C GLU A 103 -14.33 11.98 4.76
N ILE A 104 -13.39 12.30 3.87
CA ILE A 104 -11.96 12.06 4.11
C ILE A 104 -11.44 13.00 5.19
N GLN A 105 -11.79 14.29 5.15
CA GLN A 105 -11.37 15.27 6.18
C GLN A 105 -11.87 14.91 7.57
N SER A 106 -13.03 14.28 7.71
CA SER A 106 -13.53 13.81 9.00
C SER A 106 -12.76 12.59 9.51
N GLY A 107 -11.98 11.92 8.67
CA GLY A 107 -11.31 10.65 8.98
C GLY A 107 -12.25 9.47 9.23
N ASN A 108 -13.56 9.69 9.21
CA ASN A 108 -14.56 8.69 9.57
C ASN A 108 -14.59 7.52 8.58
N TRP A 109 -14.42 7.77 7.28
CA TRP A 109 -14.41 6.74 6.26
C TRP A 109 -13.18 5.83 6.42
N ILE A 110 -11.99 6.41 6.57
CA ILE A 110 -10.72 5.70 6.79
C ILE A 110 -10.80 4.87 8.07
N LYS A 111 -11.28 5.47 9.17
CA LYS A 111 -11.45 4.76 10.45
C LYS A 111 -12.43 3.58 10.33
N ARG A 112 -13.56 3.78 9.67
CA ARG A 112 -14.56 2.72 9.45
C ARG A 112 -13.98 1.55 8.69
N ASN A 113 -13.24 1.79 7.59
CA ASN A 113 -12.60 0.74 6.80
C ASN A 113 -11.50 0.03 7.59
N TRP A 114 -10.72 0.77 8.37
CA TRP A 114 -9.75 0.17 9.29
C TRP A 114 -10.42 -0.76 10.29
N ASP A 115 -11.45 -0.30 10.98
CA ASP A 115 -12.18 -1.11 11.98
C ASP A 115 -12.82 -2.34 11.32
N GLN A 116 -13.42 -2.18 10.14
CA GLN A 116 -14.00 -3.27 9.36
C GLN A 116 -12.95 -4.32 8.96
N SER A 117 -11.74 -3.90 8.61
CA SER A 117 -10.65 -4.83 8.26
C SER A 117 -10.21 -5.70 9.45
N ARG A 118 -10.52 -5.29 10.69
CA ARG A 118 -10.23 -6.09 11.89
C ARG A 118 -11.25 -7.21 12.11
N THR A 119 -12.39 -7.17 11.43
CA THR A 119 -13.35 -8.28 11.42
C THR A 119 -12.88 -9.40 10.49
N ALA A 120 -13.53 -10.58 10.56
CA ALA A 120 -13.15 -11.70 9.71
C ALA A 120 -13.59 -11.45 8.26
N ASN A 121 -12.63 -11.49 7.37
CA ASN A 121 -12.84 -11.51 5.93
C ASN A 121 -11.89 -12.54 5.32
N PRO A 122 -12.28 -13.82 5.19
CA PRO A 122 -11.39 -14.91 4.82
C PRO A 122 -10.62 -14.66 3.52
N TYR A 123 -11.26 -14.05 2.53
CA TYR A 123 -10.62 -13.72 1.25
C TYR A 123 -9.54 -12.64 1.42
N MET A 124 -9.89 -11.48 1.96
CA MET A 124 -8.96 -10.37 2.14
C MET A 124 -7.84 -10.72 3.13
N ASP A 125 -8.15 -11.50 4.18
CA ASP A 125 -7.17 -11.99 5.14
C ASP A 125 -6.16 -12.94 4.45
N ALA A 126 -6.61 -13.79 3.53
CA ALA A 126 -5.72 -14.66 2.76
C ALA A 126 -4.81 -13.86 1.81
N VAL A 127 -5.36 -12.88 1.09
CA VAL A 127 -4.58 -11.99 0.21
C VAL A 127 -3.55 -11.19 1.02
N GLY A 128 -3.96 -10.56 2.13
CA GLY A 128 -3.06 -9.79 2.99
C GLY A 128 -1.93 -10.66 3.56
N LYS A 129 -2.24 -11.88 4.00
CA LYS A 129 -1.24 -12.84 4.46
C LYS A 129 -0.28 -13.26 3.35
N GLN A 130 -0.77 -13.49 2.14
CA GLN A 130 0.06 -13.84 0.99
C GLN A 130 1.02 -12.71 0.63
N ILE A 131 0.54 -11.46 0.58
CA ILE A 131 1.39 -10.29 0.33
C ILE A 131 2.45 -10.15 1.43
N ALA A 132 2.04 -10.21 2.70
CA ALA A 132 2.95 -10.13 3.84
C ALA A 132 4.02 -11.23 3.85
N SER A 133 3.71 -12.42 3.33
CA SER A 133 4.65 -13.55 3.26
C SER A 133 5.70 -13.42 2.15
N CYS A 134 5.52 -12.53 1.18
CA CYS A 134 6.52 -12.27 0.14
C CYS A 134 7.80 -11.66 0.72
N GLY A 135 7.70 -10.96 1.84
CA GLY A 135 8.84 -10.27 2.46
C GLY A 135 9.28 -9.03 1.67
N GLY A 136 10.32 -8.35 2.18
CA GLY A 136 10.84 -7.14 1.54
C GLY A 136 9.94 -5.92 1.71
N ILE A 137 10.02 -4.99 0.76
CA ILE A 137 9.30 -3.71 0.78
C ILE A 137 8.01 -3.85 -0.01
N VAL A 138 6.87 -3.63 0.66
CA VAL A 138 5.56 -3.57 0.02
C VAL A 138 5.23 -2.10 -0.30
N LEU A 139 4.81 -1.84 -1.53
CA LEU A 139 4.28 -0.56 -1.97
C LEU A 139 2.77 -0.72 -2.23
N GLU A 140 1.94 -0.17 -1.36
CA GLU A 140 0.50 -0.04 -1.61
C GLU A 140 0.25 1.22 -2.44
N ILE A 141 -0.28 1.07 -3.65
CA ILE A 141 -0.58 2.17 -4.56
C ILE A 141 -2.07 2.46 -4.59
N GLY A 142 -2.43 3.76 -4.66
CA GLY A 142 -3.82 4.18 -4.73
C GLY A 142 -4.65 3.67 -3.54
N ALA A 143 -4.13 3.81 -2.32
CA ALA A 143 -4.76 3.28 -1.11
C ALA A 143 -6.21 3.75 -0.94
N GLY A 144 -6.52 4.97 -1.38
CA GLY A 144 -7.85 5.54 -1.19
C GLY A 144 -8.28 5.54 0.29
N PRO A 145 -9.50 5.94 0.57
CA PRO A 145 -10.03 5.87 1.94
C PRO A 145 -10.31 4.42 2.40
N GLY A 146 -10.35 3.46 1.46
CA GLY A 146 -10.48 2.03 1.75
C GLY A 146 -9.21 1.35 2.23
N GLY A 147 -8.05 1.91 1.89
CA GLY A 147 -6.74 1.39 2.26
C GLY A 147 -6.23 0.24 1.39
N GLY A 148 -6.95 -0.15 0.34
CA GLY A 148 -6.58 -1.27 -0.52
C GLY A 148 -6.36 -2.57 0.26
N TYR A 149 -5.23 -3.22 0.03
CA TYR A 149 -4.83 -4.42 0.79
C TYR A 149 -4.05 -4.08 2.08
N MET A 150 -3.57 -2.85 2.24
CA MET A 150 -2.72 -2.44 3.37
C MET A 150 -3.29 -2.81 4.75
N PRO A 151 -4.59 -2.62 5.06
CA PRO A 151 -5.11 -2.97 6.38
C PRO A 151 -4.99 -4.46 6.70
N TYR A 152 -5.10 -5.32 5.69
CA TYR A 152 -5.01 -6.78 5.83
C TYR A 152 -3.56 -7.27 5.85
N ILE A 153 -2.66 -6.57 5.14
CA ILE A 153 -1.21 -6.80 5.22
C ILE A 153 -0.72 -6.52 6.65
N LEU A 154 -1.09 -5.36 7.21
CA LEU A 154 -0.74 -4.97 8.58
C LEU A 154 -1.44 -5.82 9.65
N LYS A 155 -2.61 -6.38 9.35
CA LYS A 155 -3.27 -7.38 10.22
C LYS A 155 -2.47 -8.69 10.27
N ALA A 156 -1.93 -9.13 9.14
CA ALA A 156 -1.15 -10.36 9.03
C ALA A 156 0.28 -10.20 9.56
N ASN A 157 0.89 -9.04 9.32
CA ASN A 157 2.24 -8.70 9.79
C ASN A 157 2.33 -7.21 10.15
N PRO A 158 2.15 -6.85 11.42
CA PRO A 158 2.24 -5.46 11.88
C PRO A 158 3.62 -4.80 11.66
N ASP A 159 4.67 -5.61 11.51
CA ASP A 159 6.05 -5.14 11.29
C ASP A 159 6.46 -5.13 9.80
N ALA A 160 5.52 -5.33 8.87
CA ALA A 160 5.81 -5.26 7.45
C ALA A 160 6.39 -3.90 7.07
N ALA A 161 7.45 -3.91 6.26
CA ALA A 161 7.97 -2.68 5.65
C ALA A 161 7.03 -2.27 4.51
N ILE A 162 6.17 -1.30 4.75
CA ILE A 162 5.13 -0.89 3.81
C ILE A 162 5.17 0.62 3.54
N ILE A 163 5.09 0.98 2.26
CA ILE A 163 4.89 2.34 1.79
C ILE A 163 3.43 2.48 1.39
N ILE A 164 2.71 3.34 2.09
CA ILE A 164 1.30 3.64 1.80
C ILE A 164 1.26 4.87 0.90
N SER A 165 0.62 4.74 -0.26
CA SER A 165 0.59 5.83 -1.22
C SER A 165 -0.77 6.09 -1.85
N ASP A 166 -0.97 7.33 -2.21
CA ASP A 166 -2.12 7.82 -2.96
C ASP A 166 -1.74 9.08 -3.74
N LEU A 167 -2.48 9.42 -4.77
CA LEU A 167 -2.35 10.70 -5.46
C LEU A 167 -2.76 11.86 -4.55
N SER A 168 -3.73 11.62 -3.66
CA SER A 168 -4.25 12.59 -2.69
C SER A 168 -3.39 12.66 -1.44
N PRO A 169 -2.70 13.80 -1.19
CA PRO A 169 -1.98 14.03 0.06
C PRO A 169 -2.88 13.97 1.29
N THR A 170 -4.17 14.28 1.14
CA THR A 170 -5.14 14.22 2.24
C THR A 170 -5.41 12.79 2.66
N VAL A 171 -5.63 11.88 1.72
CA VAL A 171 -5.80 10.44 2.00
C VAL A 171 -4.57 9.90 2.74
N VAL A 172 -3.37 10.19 2.24
CA VAL A 172 -2.11 9.71 2.86
C VAL A 172 -1.96 10.27 4.28
N ARG A 173 -2.27 11.54 4.50
CA ARG A 173 -2.21 12.18 5.82
C ARG A 173 -3.19 11.57 6.81
N GLU A 174 -4.42 11.29 6.40
CA GLU A 174 -5.43 10.71 7.29
C GLU A 174 -5.10 9.25 7.64
N TRP A 175 -4.56 8.46 6.70
CA TRP A 175 -4.01 7.14 7.02
C TRP A 175 -2.86 7.25 8.03
N LYS A 176 -1.93 8.18 7.82
CA LYS A 176 -0.84 8.42 8.76
C LYS A 176 -1.36 8.78 10.15
N ASN A 177 -2.30 9.72 10.24
CA ASN A 177 -2.90 10.16 11.51
C ASN A 177 -3.56 9.00 12.28
N LEU A 178 -4.19 8.07 11.58
CA LEU A 178 -4.80 6.90 12.18
C LEU A 178 -3.75 5.87 12.62
N LEU A 179 -2.84 5.51 11.72
CA LEU A 179 -1.89 4.42 11.95
C LEU A 179 -0.83 4.78 13.00
N ASP A 180 -0.37 6.02 13.05
CA ASP A 180 0.55 6.50 14.08
C ASP A 180 -0.07 6.44 15.50
N LYS A 181 -1.40 6.44 15.61
CA LYS A 181 -2.12 6.31 16.89
C LYS A 181 -2.46 4.87 17.25
N THR A 182 -2.55 3.99 16.24
CA THR A 182 -3.07 2.62 16.42
C THR A 182 -1.98 1.56 16.37
N LEU A 183 -0.87 1.85 15.70
CA LEU A 183 0.24 0.93 15.52
C LEU A 183 1.55 1.59 15.95
N ASP A 184 2.33 0.85 16.73
CA ASP A 184 3.71 1.24 17.07
C ASP A 184 4.67 0.49 16.13
N SER A 185 4.64 0.85 14.83
CA SER A 185 5.50 0.25 13.81
C SER A 185 6.40 1.31 13.17
N PRO A 186 7.74 1.12 13.21
CA PRO A 186 8.69 2.03 12.56
C PRO A 186 8.80 1.81 11.06
N ASN A 187 8.13 0.78 10.52
CA ASN A 187 8.31 0.32 9.15
C ASN A 187 7.17 0.76 8.21
N ILE A 188 6.34 1.70 8.66
CA ILE A 188 5.27 2.27 7.84
C ILE A 188 5.72 3.63 7.30
N TYR A 189 5.70 3.78 5.98
CA TYR A 189 6.14 4.96 5.25
C TYR A 189 4.98 5.53 4.43
N TYR A 190 5.02 6.83 4.15
CA TYR A 190 3.90 7.53 3.53
C TYR A 190 4.38 8.39 2.37
N ALA A 191 3.77 8.23 1.19
CA ALA A 191 4.14 8.99 0.00
C ALA A 191 2.91 9.41 -0.82
N ALA A 192 2.91 10.65 -1.31
CA ALA A 192 1.88 11.13 -2.23
C ALA A 192 2.51 11.30 -3.62
N PHE A 193 2.06 10.50 -4.60
CA PHE A 193 2.54 10.52 -5.97
C PHE A 193 1.53 9.95 -6.97
N ASP A 194 1.72 10.27 -8.24
CA ASP A 194 1.02 9.64 -9.36
C ASP A 194 1.65 8.28 -9.67
N PHE A 195 0.88 7.20 -9.60
CA PHE A 195 1.38 5.86 -9.93
C PHE A 195 1.72 5.68 -11.42
N CYS A 196 1.32 6.62 -12.27
CA CYS A 196 1.77 6.69 -13.66
C CYS A 196 3.18 7.28 -13.82
N GLN A 197 3.76 7.80 -12.73
CA GLN A 197 5.11 8.35 -12.65
C GLN A 197 5.68 8.12 -11.26
N MET A 198 5.94 6.86 -10.93
CA MET A 198 6.41 6.47 -9.61
C MET A 198 7.81 7.03 -9.33
N PRO A 199 8.04 7.70 -8.18
CA PRO A 199 9.31 8.36 -7.89
C PRO A 199 10.45 7.40 -7.48
N PHE A 200 10.21 6.10 -7.55
CA PHE A 200 11.14 5.06 -7.13
C PHE A 200 12.14 4.72 -8.24
N LYS A 201 13.34 4.33 -7.83
CA LYS A 201 14.38 3.79 -8.73
C LYS A 201 13.90 2.50 -9.37
N ASP A 202 14.47 2.19 -10.55
CA ASP A 202 14.24 0.91 -11.19
C ASP A 202 14.67 -0.24 -10.28
N ASN A 203 13.94 -1.34 -10.30
CA ASN A 203 14.28 -2.56 -9.56
C ASN A 203 14.51 -2.32 -8.05
N SER A 204 13.67 -1.51 -7.40
CA SER A 204 13.85 -1.12 -6.00
C SER A 204 12.77 -1.64 -5.03
N ILE A 205 11.62 -2.05 -5.54
CA ILE A 205 10.45 -2.53 -4.77
C ILE A 205 10.32 -4.04 -4.91
N ASP A 206 10.01 -4.73 -3.81
CA ASP A 206 9.84 -6.19 -3.81
C ASP A 206 8.41 -6.59 -4.19
N VAL A 207 7.42 -5.88 -3.66
CA VAL A 207 6.00 -6.17 -3.89
C VAL A 207 5.22 -4.88 -4.10
N ILE A 208 4.38 -4.84 -5.13
CA ILE A 208 3.35 -3.81 -5.28
C ILE A 208 2.00 -4.44 -5.00
N SER A 209 1.22 -3.81 -4.13
CA SER A 209 -0.19 -4.13 -3.89
C SER A 209 -1.08 -3.00 -4.40
N ASP A 210 -2.14 -3.38 -5.11
CA ASP A 210 -3.12 -2.50 -5.71
C ASP A 210 -4.52 -3.04 -5.48
N GLY A 211 -5.23 -2.45 -4.54
CA GLY A 211 -6.60 -2.82 -4.19
C GLY A 211 -7.66 -2.33 -5.18
N GLY A 212 -7.27 -1.99 -6.41
CA GLY A 212 -8.16 -1.52 -7.47
C GLY A 212 -7.87 -0.10 -7.97
N GLY A 213 -6.80 0.56 -7.49
CA GLY A 213 -6.43 1.90 -7.92
C GLY A 213 -6.20 2.00 -9.43
N ILE A 214 -5.40 1.09 -10.01
CA ILE A 214 -5.14 1.03 -11.45
C ILE A 214 -6.43 0.72 -12.21
N GLY A 215 -7.21 -0.26 -11.74
CA GLY A 215 -8.44 -0.69 -12.39
C GLY A 215 -9.50 0.40 -12.52
N ASN A 216 -9.53 1.33 -11.57
CA ASN A 216 -10.52 2.42 -11.49
C ASN A 216 -10.10 3.69 -12.26
N CYS A 217 -8.94 3.71 -12.90
CA CYS A 217 -8.44 4.88 -13.63
C CYS A 217 -8.56 4.69 -15.14
N GLU A 218 -9.34 5.57 -15.79
CA GLU A 218 -9.50 5.57 -17.24
C GLU A 218 -8.25 6.10 -17.96
N GLY A 219 -7.87 5.45 -19.07
CA GLY A 219 -6.85 5.94 -20.01
C GLY A 219 -5.39 5.87 -19.53
N VAL A 220 -5.14 5.39 -18.29
CA VAL A 220 -3.78 5.38 -17.71
C VAL A 220 -3.28 4.00 -17.30
N LYS A 221 -4.11 2.96 -17.43
CA LYS A 221 -3.84 1.59 -16.95
C LYS A 221 -2.50 1.05 -17.48
N ALA A 222 -2.28 1.10 -18.78
CA ALA A 222 -1.05 0.63 -19.42
C ALA A 222 0.21 1.38 -18.92
N LYS A 223 0.10 2.69 -18.67
CA LYS A 223 1.21 3.50 -18.15
C LYS A 223 1.53 3.13 -16.70
N ALA A 224 0.50 2.97 -15.87
CA ALA A 224 0.65 2.54 -14.48
C ALA A 224 1.30 1.16 -14.35
N LEU A 225 0.89 0.19 -15.18
CA LEU A 225 1.46 -1.16 -15.20
C LEU A 225 2.91 -1.17 -15.67
N LYS A 226 3.29 -0.33 -16.63
CA LYS A 226 4.70 -0.17 -17.06
C LYS A 226 5.56 0.41 -15.93
N GLU A 227 5.06 1.41 -15.20
CA GLU A 227 5.75 1.96 -14.03
C GLU A 227 5.87 0.93 -12.91
N ALA A 228 4.81 0.16 -12.63
CA ALA A 228 4.86 -0.94 -11.67
C ALA A 228 5.93 -1.97 -12.06
N TYR A 229 5.98 -2.35 -13.34
CA TYR A 229 7.03 -3.25 -13.84
C TYR A 229 8.43 -2.65 -13.70
N ARG A 230 8.61 -1.37 -14.03
CA ARG A 230 9.90 -0.69 -13.92
C ARG A 230 10.47 -0.73 -12.51
N VAL A 231 9.66 -0.36 -11.51
CA VAL A 231 10.13 -0.22 -10.12
C VAL A 231 10.27 -1.55 -9.39
N LEU A 232 9.57 -2.60 -9.81
CA LEU A 232 9.70 -3.94 -9.23
C LEU A 232 11.09 -4.52 -9.52
N LYS A 233 11.66 -5.18 -8.52
CA LYS A 233 12.88 -6.00 -8.67
C LYS A 233 12.62 -7.21 -9.56
N PRO A 234 13.65 -7.80 -10.20
CA PRO A 234 13.55 -9.15 -10.76
C PRO A 234 13.06 -10.12 -9.67
N GLY A 235 12.08 -10.95 -9.99
CA GLY A 235 11.38 -11.81 -9.01
C GLY A 235 10.32 -11.10 -8.16
N GLY A 236 10.19 -9.77 -8.28
CA GLY A 236 9.17 -8.99 -7.58
C GLY A 236 7.75 -9.27 -8.09
N LYS A 237 6.76 -8.92 -7.28
CA LYS A 237 5.35 -9.25 -7.54
C LYS A 237 4.45 -8.03 -7.57
N LEU A 238 3.52 -8.02 -8.52
CA LEU A 238 2.36 -7.14 -8.51
C LEU A 238 1.12 -7.96 -8.13
N ILE A 239 0.42 -7.55 -7.09
CA ILE A 239 -0.89 -8.09 -6.71
C ILE A 239 -1.91 -6.97 -6.95
N THR A 240 -2.75 -7.12 -7.98
CA THR A 240 -3.71 -6.08 -8.39
C THR A 240 -5.12 -6.65 -8.45
N SER A 241 -6.10 -5.81 -8.11
CA SER A 241 -7.52 -6.14 -8.22
C SER A 241 -8.21 -5.24 -9.23
N THR A 242 -9.08 -5.84 -10.03
CA THR A 242 -9.96 -5.08 -10.93
C THR A 242 -11.29 -5.78 -11.09
N GLY A 243 -12.37 -4.99 -11.17
CA GLY A 243 -13.71 -5.46 -11.49
C GLY A 243 -14.15 -4.91 -12.84
N PHE A 244 -14.69 -5.75 -13.70
CA PHE A 244 -15.19 -5.34 -15.00
C PHE A 244 -16.40 -6.17 -15.44
N VAL A 245 -17.14 -5.66 -16.41
CA VAL A 245 -18.23 -6.37 -17.07
C VAL A 245 -17.66 -7.19 -18.23
N ASN A 246 -17.81 -8.50 -18.19
CA ASN A 246 -17.24 -9.36 -19.21
C ASN A 246 -17.95 -9.20 -20.59
N LYS A 247 -17.25 -9.63 -21.64
CA LYS A 247 -17.72 -9.49 -23.03
C LYS A 247 -19.04 -10.21 -23.28
N GLU A 248 -19.29 -11.34 -22.61
CA GLU A 248 -20.54 -12.11 -22.74
C GLU A 248 -21.72 -11.34 -22.16
N THR A 249 -21.55 -10.71 -21.00
CA THR A 249 -22.59 -9.86 -20.40
C THR A 249 -22.91 -8.67 -21.29
N LEU A 250 -21.89 -8.01 -21.86
CA LEU A 250 -22.08 -6.90 -22.77
C LEU A 250 -22.79 -7.36 -24.06
N ALA A 251 -22.34 -8.47 -24.66
CA ALA A 251 -22.89 -9.00 -25.91
C ALA A 251 -24.38 -9.45 -25.81
N ALA A 252 -24.84 -9.77 -24.61
CA ALA A 252 -26.24 -10.12 -24.36
C ALA A 252 -27.20 -8.91 -24.34
N LEU A 253 -26.66 -7.67 -24.32
CA LEU A 253 -27.47 -6.45 -24.29
C LEU A 253 -27.90 -6.02 -25.72
N PRO A 254 -28.98 -5.22 -25.85
CA PRO A 254 -29.32 -4.59 -27.12
C PRO A 254 -28.20 -3.71 -27.66
N ALA A 255 -27.95 -3.71 -28.96
CA ALA A 255 -26.85 -3.02 -29.62
C ALA A 255 -26.79 -1.52 -29.27
N GLU A 256 -27.93 -0.85 -29.16
CA GLU A 256 -28.00 0.56 -28.75
C GLU A 256 -27.50 0.76 -27.30
N THR A 257 -27.92 -0.13 -26.40
CA THR A 257 -27.47 -0.12 -25.00
C THR A 257 -25.96 -0.34 -24.90
N GLN A 258 -25.42 -1.32 -25.67
CA GLN A 258 -23.96 -1.55 -25.73
C GLN A 258 -23.23 -0.26 -26.16
N ARG A 259 -23.72 0.38 -27.24
CA ARG A 259 -23.11 1.61 -27.77
C ARG A 259 -23.07 2.72 -26.73
N VAL A 260 -24.18 2.95 -26.03
CA VAL A 260 -24.25 4.00 -24.98
C VAL A 260 -23.31 3.69 -23.81
N LEU A 261 -23.28 2.45 -23.34
CA LEU A 261 -22.41 2.03 -22.24
C LEU A 261 -20.94 2.20 -22.60
N ILE A 262 -20.50 1.68 -23.76
CA ILE A 262 -19.10 1.79 -24.22
C ILE A 262 -18.70 3.24 -24.42
N GLN A 263 -19.60 4.09 -24.95
CA GLN A 263 -19.30 5.51 -25.15
C GLN A 263 -19.15 6.29 -23.85
N LYS A 264 -19.98 5.98 -22.84
CA LYS A 264 -20.01 6.73 -21.57
C LYS A 264 -19.06 6.18 -20.51
N ARG A 265 -18.81 4.88 -20.51
CA ARG A 265 -18.00 4.18 -19.50
C ARG A 265 -17.22 3.03 -20.13
N PRO A 266 -16.26 3.31 -21.03
CA PRO A 266 -15.42 2.27 -21.65
C PRO A 266 -14.61 1.50 -20.61
N ASP A 267 -14.19 2.19 -19.55
CA ASP A 267 -13.35 1.69 -18.45
C ASP A 267 -13.89 0.43 -17.78
N VAL A 268 -15.24 0.29 -17.69
CA VAL A 268 -15.88 -0.85 -17.02
C VAL A 268 -15.89 -2.15 -17.83
N PHE A 269 -15.47 -2.09 -19.11
CA PHE A 269 -15.35 -3.25 -20.00
C PHE A 269 -13.89 -3.64 -20.28
N GLU A 270 -12.94 -2.91 -19.71
CA GLU A 270 -11.51 -3.14 -19.87
C GLU A 270 -10.96 -4.07 -18.79
N ASP A 271 -10.42 -5.19 -19.22
CA ASP A 271 -9.64 -6.07 -18.35
C ASP A 271 -8.17 -5.65 -18.35
N LEU A 272 -7.53 -5.69 -17.19
CA LEU A 272 -6.09 -5.38 -17.05
C LEU A 272 -5.17 -6.49 -17.59
N TYR A 273 -5.68 -7.65 -17.98
CA TYR A 273 -4.84 -8.80 -18.31
C TYR A 273 -3.88 -8.53 -19.48
N GLU A 274 -4.41 -8.03 -20.60
CA GLU A 274 -3.61 -7.75 -21.81
C GLU A 274 -2.56 -6.65 -21.53
N ASP A 275 -2.96 -5.56 -20.85
CA ASP A 275 -2.04 -4.49 -20.47
C ASP A 275 -0.95 -4.96 -19.50
N THR A 276 -1.27 -5.92 -18.63
CA THR A 276 -0.31 -6.53 -17.71
C THR A 276 0.74 -7.34 -18.46
N VAL A 277 0.31 -8.14 -19.46
CA VAL A 277 1.23 -8.87 -20.36
C VAL A 277 2.10 -7.91 -21.17
N LEU A 278 1.50 -6.86 -21.74
CA LEU A 278 2.22 -5.85 -22.53
C LEU A 278 3.19 -5.00 -21.70
N ALA A 279 2.97 -4.88 -20.40
CA ALA A 279 3.90 -4.23 -19.49
C ALA A 279 5.15 -5.09 -19.20
N GLY A 280 5.12 -6.39 -19.52
CA GLY A 280 6.24 -7.31 -19.37
C GLY A 280 6.09 -8.35 -18.25
N PHE A 281 4.96 -8.38 -17.54
CA PHE A 281 4.73 -9.37 -16.51
C PHE A 281 4.56 -10.77 -17.13
N SER A 282 5.19 -11.75 -16.50
CA SER A 282 5.03 -13.18 -16.75
C SER A 282 4.28 -13.85 -15.59
N LYS A 283 3.82 -15.08 -15.75
CA LYS A 283 3.13 -15.85 -14.70
C LYS A 283 2.03 -15.05 -14.02
N ILE A 284 0.96 -14.79 -14.77
CA ILE A 284 -0.21 -14.07 -14.29
C ILE A 284 -1.26 -15.08 -13.83
N ASP A 285 -1.35 -15.28 -12.53
CA ASP A 285 -2.41 -16.09 -11.91
C ASP A 285 -3.60 -15.20 -11.59
N SER A 286 -4.80 -15.59 -12.04
CA SER A 286 -6.03 -14.83 -11.84
C SER A 286 -7.01 -15.63 -10.97
N VAL A 287 -7.51 -15.00 -9.90
CA VAL A 287 -8.51 -15.57 -9.00
C VAL A 287 -9.74 -14.66 -8.99
N ILE A 288 -10.93 -15.23 -9.15
CA ILE A 288 -12.17 -14.47 -8.99
C ILE A 288 -12.29 -14.08 -7.51
N SER A 289 -12.30 -12.78 -7.24
CA SER A 289 -12.41 -12.21 -5.90
C SER A 289 -13.83 -11.85 -5.50
N GLY A 290 -14.74 -11.74 -6.46
CA GLY A 290 -16.15 -11.46 -6.22
C GLY A 290 -16.94 -11.23 -7.49
N CYS A 291 -18.26 -11.21 -7.31
CA CYS A 291 -19.22 -10.78 -8.34
C CYS A 291 -20.27 -9.90 -7.67
N TRP A 292 -20.69 -8.86 -8.35
CA TRP A 292 -21.77 -7.97 -7.92
C TRP A 292 -22.56 -7.45 -9.11
N TYR A 293 -23.71 -6.87 -8.84
CA TYR A 293 -24.63 -6.38 -9.85
C TYR A 293 -24.92 -4.89 -9.62
N THR A 294 -25.10 -4.13 -10.71
CA THR A 294 -25.43 -2.70 -10.64
C THR A 294 -26.78 -2.42 -9.97
N GLY A 295 -27.67 -3.41 -9.90
CA GLY A 295 -28.94 -3.29 -9.16
C GLY A 295 -28.77 -3.10 -7.66
N ASP A 296 -27.67 -3.61 -7.09
CA ASP A 296 -27.36 -3.60 -5.67
C ASP A 296 -26.31 -2.52 -5.30
N ASP A 297 -26.00 -1.61 -6.23
CA ASP A 297 -24.90 -0.64 -6.11
C ASP A 297 -25.39 0.81 -6.28
N GLU A 298 -24.70 1.76 -5.67
CA GLU A 298 -24.99 3.21 -5.71
C GLU A 298 -23.96 3.99 -6.54
N SER A 299 -23.12 3.31 -7.33
CA SER A 299 -22.09 3.94 -8.16
C SER A 299 -22.69 4.63 -9.41
N THR A 300 -21.90 5.52 -10.02
CA THR A 300 -22.31 6.21 -11.27
C THR A 300 -22.61 5.26 -12.42
N ILE A 301 -21.95 4.09 -12.48
CA ILE A 301 -22.27 3.07 -13.46
C ILE A 301 -23.61 2.39 -13.15
N ALA A 302 -23.97 2.24 -11.89
CA ALA A 302 -25.27 1.72 -11.48
C ALA A 302 -26.40 2.70 -11.86
N ASP A 303 -26.19 4.01 -11.71
CA ASP A 303 -27.15 5.03 -12.17
C ASP A 303 -27.35 4.97 -13.69
N LEU A 304 -26.26 4.85 -14.44
CA LEU A 304 -26.33 4.71 -15.89
C LEU A 304 -27.07 3.41 -16.28
N ALA A 305 -26.74 2.28 -15.66
CA ALA A 305 -27.39 1.00 -15.90
C ALA A 305 -28.90 1.07 -15.62
N ARG A 306 -29.32 1.66 -14.48
CA ARG A 306 -30.72 1.91 -14.14
C ARG A 306 -31.43 2.78 -15.19
N SER A 307 -30.77 3.85 -15.65
CA SER A 307 -31.35 4.73 -16.70
C SER A 307 -31.58 4.01 -18.05
N LEU A 308 -30.81 2.95 -18.31
CA LEU A 308 -30.93 2.12 -19.52
C LEU A 308 -31.79 0.87 -19.31
N GLY A 309 -32.32 0.67 -18.09
CA GLY A 309 -33.15 -0.49 -17.75
C GLY A 309 -32.37 -1.82 -17.73
N VAL A 310 -31.07 -1.80 -17.47
CA VAL A 310 -30.23 -3.00 -17.45
C VAL A 310 -29.59 -3.21 -16.08
N ASN A 311 -29.27 -4.47 -15.79
CA ASN A 311 -28.53 -4.88 -14.60
C ASN A 311 -27.22 -5.55 -15.02
N LEU A 312 -26.10 -4.86 -14.85
CA LEU A 312 -24.79 -5.34 -15.28
C LEU A 312 -24.17 -6.20 -14.20
N LYS A 313 -23.64 -7.35 -14.60
CA LYS A 313 -22.85 -8.21 -13.73
C LYS A 313 -21.37 -7.84 -13.85
N PHE A 314 -20.80 -7.38 -12.76
CA PHE A 314 -19.36 -7.23 -12.59
C PHE A 314 -18.74 -8.52 -12.04
N THR A 315 -17.56 -8.83 -12.53
CA THR A 315 -16.71 -9.88 -11.97
C THR A 315 -15.38 -9.24 -11.58
N SER A 316 -15.01 -9.38 -10.32
CA SER A 316 -13.73 -8.89 -9.81
C SER A 316 -12.70 -10.01 -9.81
N TYR A 317 -11.48 -9.67 -10.21
CA TYR A 317 -10.33 -10.57 -10.21
C TYR A 317 -9.21 -9.98 -9.38
N THR A 318 -8.54 -10.82 -8.60
CA THR A 318 -7.23 -10.51 -8.08
C THR A 318 -6.19 -11.26 -8.88
N ARG A 319 -5.19 -10.55 -9.39
CA ARG A 319 -4.10 -11.09 -10.19
C ARG A 319 -2.80 -11.03 -9.43
N TYR A 320 -2.07 -12.11 -9.50
CA TYR A 320 -0.74 -12.28 -8.96
C TYR A 320 0.23 -12.35 -10.13
N CYS A 321 0.96 -11.28 -10.36
CA CYS A 321 1.84 -11.12 -11.52
C CYS A 321 3.29 -11.11 -11.05
N SER A 322 4.18 -11.76 -11.79
CA SER A 322 5.61 -11.80 -11.48
C SER A 322 6.42 -11.08 -12.53
N LYS A 323 7.47 -10.36 -12.13
CA LYS A 323 8.53 -9.84 -12.98
C LYS A 323 9.67 -10.86 -13.00
N GLU A 324 10.01 -11.38 -14.18
CA GLU A 324 11.19 -12.25 -14.36
C GLU A 324 12.49 -11.47 -14.46
#